data_bac5c86f0e3a23560692b4334eb0dbaf
#
_entry.id   bac5c86f0e3a23560692b4334eb0dbaf
#
_cell.length_a   1.000
_cell.length_b   1.000
_cell.length_c   1.000
_cell.angle_alpha   90.00
_cell.angle_beta   90.00
_cell.angle_gamma   90.00
#
_symmetry.space_group_name_H-M   'P 1'
#
loop_
_entity.id
_entity.type
_entity.pdbx_description
1 polymer ?
#
loop_
_entity_poly.entity_id
_entity_poly.type
_entity_poly.pdbx_seq_one_letter_code
_entity_poly.pdbx_strand_id
1 'polypeptide(L)'
;MQNHTQLPTGLSFSYETERLILRLPSTDYLREIHDFLYRNRSCFEKYEPTAPENYYTLDFQQTLARCELKLALKPSSVRFYVFLKEDPSTIIGTVCLHNIIKMPYFTSEVGYKFDASYQHHGYAREALSMALSVGFYGLGLHKIFARCMPENTPSRNLLHATGFFEEGIERDSILIQGKWEDHIRYAILNPDEIHS
;
A
#
# COMPACT_ATOMS: atom_id res chain seq x y z
N MET A 1 -10.48 19.75 -24.07
CA MET A 1 -11.48 19.21 -23.16
C MET A 1 -10.75 18.61 -21.97
N GLN A 2 -10.70 19.31 -20.83
CA GLN A 2 -10.18 18.74 -19.60
C GLN A 2 -11.20 17.70 -19.12
N ASN A 3 -10.88 16.41 -19.31
CA ASN A 3 -11.62 15.35 -18.64
C ASN A 3 -11.39 15.53 -17.13
N HIS A 4 -12.34 16.12 -16.43
CA HIS A 4 -12.39 16.09 -14.98
C HIS A 4 -12.54 14.62 -14.56
N THR A 5 -11.42 13.99 -14.23
CA THR A 5 -11.38 12.63 -13.71
C THR A 5 -12.01 12.67 -12.32
N GLN A 6 -13.27 12.25 -12.21
CA GLN A 6 -14.00 12.25 -10.95
C GLN A 6 -13.69 10.95 -10.20
N LEU A 7 -13.22 11.09 -8.95
CA LEU A 7 -13.00 9.96 -8.07
C LEU A 7 -14.32 9.37 -7.58
N PRO A 8 -14.36 8.07 -7.25
CA PRO A 8 -15.49 7.45 -6.55
C PRO A 8 -15.80 8.20 -5.24
N THR A 9 -17.06 8.20 -4.86
CA THR A 9 -17.49 8.72 -3.54
C THR A 9 -16.68 8.06 -2.43
N GLY A 10 -16.15 8.85 -1.51
CA GLY A 10 -15.32 8.38 -0.39
C GLY A 10 -13.81 8.33 -0.66
N LEU A 11 -13.35 8.63 -1.90
CA LEU A 11 -11.92 8.77 -2.21
C LEU A 11 -11.53 10.22 -2.47
N SER A 12 -10.30 10.58 -2.08
CA SER A 12 -9.63 11.84 -2.39
C SER A 12 -8.31 11.58 -3.11
N PHE A 13 -7.84 12.53 -3.91
CA PHE A 13 -6.51 12.47 -4.55
C PHE A 13 -5.37 12.54 -3.53
N SER A 14 -5.64 13.13 -2.37
CA SER A 14 -4.66 13.31 -1.31
C SER A 14 -5.33 13.24 0.05
N TYR A 15 -4.61 12.68 1.01
CA TYR A 15 -4.96 12.66 2.43
C TYR A 15 -3.79 13.19 3.24
N GLU A 16 -4.10 13.89 4.32
CA GLU A 16 -3.10 14.42 5.23
C GLU A 16 -3.26 13.82 6.62
N THR A 17 -2.13 13.51 7.25
CA THR A 17 -2.06 13.13 8.66
C THR A 17 -1.33 14.23 9.45
N GLU A 18 -0.84 13.94 10.63
CA GLU A 18 -0.03 14.91 11.40
C GLU A 18 1.25 15.30 10.64
N ARG A 19 2.00 14.31 10.11
CA ARG A 19 3.33 14.49 9.53
C ARG A 19 3.42 14.13 8.05
N LEU A 20 2.41 13.47 7.49
CA LEU A 20 2.47 12.86 6.16
C LEU A 20 1.43 13.41 5.21
N ILE A 21 1.73 13.30 3.92
CA ILE A 21 0.80 13.46 2.81
C ILE A 21 0.78 12.15 2.02
N LEU A 22 -0.38 11.55 1.88
CA LEU A 22 -0.61 10.35 1.07
C LEU A 22 -1.28 10.77 -0.24
N ARG A 23 -0.64 10.56 -1.38
CA ARG A 23 -1.16 10.96 -2.70
C ARG A 23 -1.42 9.75 -3.59
N LEU A 24 -2.52 9.78 -4.36
CA LEU A 24 -2.74 8.81 -5.43
C LEU A 24 -1.64 8.93 -6.50
N PRO A 25 -1.36 7.85 -7.25
CA PRO A 25 -0.35 7.88 -8.31
C PRO A 25 -0.59 9.01 -9.32
N SER A 26 0.47 9.75 -9.67
CA SER A 26 0.46 10.78 -10.72
C SER A 26 1.78 10.76 -11.47
N THR A 27 1.72 11.16 -12.73
CA THR A 27 2.93 11.42 -13.54
C THR A 27 3.64 12.72 -13.16
N ASP A 28 3.02 13.56 -12.32
CA ASP A 28 3.58 14.86 -11.91
C ASP A 28 4.78 14.70 -10.97
N TYR A 29 4.90 13.56 -10.30
CA TYR A 29 6.01 13.21 -9.41
C TYR A 29 6.64 11.86 -9.79
N LEU A 30 6.74 11.61 -11.10
CA LEU A 30 7.29 10.37 -11.65
C LEU A 30 8.76 10.14 -11.30
N ARG A 31 9.55 11.22 -11.23
CA ARG A 31 10.97 11.13 -10.85
C ARG A 31 11.11 10.68 -9.38
N GLU A 32 10.31 11.22 -8.50
CA GLU A 32 10.27 10.87 -7.08
C GLU A 32 9.88 9.40 -6.89
N ILE A 33 8.92 8.89 -7.69
CA ILE A 33 8.55 7.47 -7.71
C ILE A 33 9.75 6.62 -8.13
N HIS A 34 10.38 6.97 -9.24
CA HIS A 34 11.53 6.24 -9.76
C HIS A 34 12.68 6.23 -8.74
N ASP A 35 13.04 7.39 -8.20
CA ASP A 35 14.15 7.54 -7.26
C ASP A 35 13.88 6.76 -5.95
N PHE A 36 12.64 6.78 -5.45
CA PHE A 36 12.23 5.98 -4.28
C PHE A 36 12.42 4.49 -4.53
N LEU A 37 11.95 3.99 -5.67
CA LEU A 37 12.04 2.57 -6.01
C LEU A 37 13.50 2.14 -6.24
N TYR A 38 14.27 2.97 -6.97
CA TYR A 38 15.63 2.65 -7.34
C TYR A 38 16.56 2.61 -6.11
N ARG A 39 16.50 3.62 -5.21
CA ARG A 39 17.37 3.68 -4.02
C ARG A 39 17.07 2.60 -2.98
N ASN A 40 15.83 2.07 -2.99
CA ASN A 40 15.42 1.02 -2.04
C ASN A 40 15.36 -0.38 -2.68
N ARG A 41 15.80 -0.55 -3.92
CA ARG A 41 15.68 -1.77 -4.70
C ARG A 41 16.12 -3.01 -3.92
N SER A 42 17.33 -3.01 -3.38
CA SER A 42 17.90 -4.16 -2.67
C SER A 42 17.12 -4.56 -1.41
N CYS A 43 16.47 -3.59 -0.75
CA CYS A 43 15.63 -3.86 0.42
C CYS A 43 14.29 -4.44 0.04
N PHE A 44 13.67 -3.92 -1.04
CA PHE A 44 12.32 -4.33 -1.45
C PHE A 44 12.31 -5.69 -2.14
N GLU A 45 13.25 -5.94 -3.05
CA GLU A 45 13.35 -7.21 -3.78
C GLU A 45 13.44 -8.43 -2.86
N LYS A 46 13.92 -8.26 -1.63
CA LYS A 46 14.01 -9.34 -0.65
C LYS A 46 12.64 -9.94 -0.28
N TYR A 47 11.58 -9.13 -0.33
CA TYR A 47 10.23 -9.50 0.12
C TYR A 47 9.17 -9.40 -0.99
N GLU A 48 9.60 -9.16 -2.22
CA GLU A 48 8.70 -8.97 -3.36
C GLU A 48 8.96 -10.02 -4.46
N PRO A 49 7.95 -10.38 -5.22
CA PRO A 49 8.13 -11.18 -6.44
C PRO A 49 9.16 -10.54 -7.37
N THR A 50 9.82 -11.38 -8.19
CA THR A 50 10.79 -10.88 -9.17
C THR A 50 10.14 -9.86 -10.10
N ALA A 51 10.68 -8.65 -10.10
CA ALA A 51 10.20 -7.58 -10.99
C ALA A 51 10.65 -7.82 -12.45
N PRO A 52 9.89 -7.34 -13.46
CA PRO A 52 10.36 -7.34 -14.85
C PRO A 52 11.66 -6.55 -15.00
N GLU A 53 12.49 -6.89 -15.99
CA GLU A 53 13.80 -6.23 -16.23
C GLU A 53 13.69 -4.70 -16.35
N ASN A 54 12.61 -4.23 -16.99
CA ASN A 54 12.36 -2.80 -17.21
C ASN A 54 11.61 -2.11 -16.06
N TYR A 55 11.35 -2.80 -14.94
CA TYR A 55 10.57 -2.24 -13.81
C TYR A 55 11.12 -0.90 -13.30
N TYR A 56 12.44 -0.77 -13.24
CA TYR A 56 13.13 0.42 -12.75
C TYR A 56 13.41 1.47 -13.82
N THR A 57 12.70 1.44 -14.96
CA THR A 57 12.78 2.51 -15.98
C THR A 57 11.66 3.54 -15.77
N LEU A 58 11.93 4.80 -16.13
CA LEU A 58 10.93 5.87 -16.08
C LEU A 58 9.69 5.56 -16.92
N ASP A 59 9.87 4.99 -18.13
CA ASP A 59 8.76 4.64 -19.02
C ASP A 59 7.83 3.59 -18.42
N PHE A 60 8.41 2.58 -17.77
CA PHE A 60 7.62 1.57 -17.07
C PHE A 60 6.86 2.20 -15.91
N GLN A 61 7.53 3.00 -15.08
CA GLN A 61 6.90 3.66 -13.94
C GLN A 61 5.83 4.68 -14.37
N GLN A 62 6.00 5.36 -15.49
CA GLN A 62 4.97 6.24 -16.06
C GLN A 62 3.72 5.45 -16.45
N THR A 63 3.91 4.32 -17.12
CA THR A 63 2.80 3.43 -17.50
C THR A 63 2.11 2.86 -16.28
N LEU A 64 2.88 2.40 -15.29
CA LEU A 64 2.36 1.84 -14.04
C LEU A 64 1.55 2.89 -13.26
N ALA A 65 2.06 4.10 -13.07
CA ALA A 65 1.35 5.18 -12.37
C ALA A 65 0.00 5.51 -13.02
N ARG A 66 -0.05 5.55 -14.36
CA ARG A 66 -1.31 5.74 -15.10
C ARG A 66 -2.29 4.56 -14.91
N CYS A 67 -1.78 3.32 -14.89
CA CYS A 67 -2.61 2.14 -14.64
C CYS A 67 -3.14 2.13 -13.21
N GLU A 68 -2.30 2.39 -12.23
CA GLU A 68 -2.68 2.44 -10.81
C GLU A 68 -3.74 3.53 -10.55
N LEU A 69 -3.60 4.71 -11.17
CA LEU A 69 -4.63 5.74 -11.08
C LEU A 69 -5.97 5.26 -11.67
N LYS A 70 -5.95 4.57 -12.83
CA LYS A 70 -7.18 3.99 -13.41
C LYS A 70 -7.83 2.95 -12.49
N LEU A 71 -7.03 2.14 -11.79
CA LEU A 71 -7.52 1.17 -10.81
C LEU A 71 -8.16 1.86 -9.59
N ALA A 72 -7.62 3.00 -9.15
CA ALA A 72 -8.20 3.79 -8.07
C ALA A 72 -9.53 4.44 -8.48
N LEU A 73 -9.67 4.86 -9.74
CA LEU A 73 -10.92 5.40 -10.29
C LEU A 73 -12.05 4.36 -10.37
N LYS A 74 -11.70 3.08 -10.47
CA LYS A 74 -12.63 1.93 -10.41
C LYS A 74 -12.23 1.07 -9.21
N PRO A 75 -12.51 1.44 -7.97
CA PRO A 75 -11.77 1.04 -6.78
C PRO A 75 -11.57 -0.47 -6.65
N SER A 76 -10.71 -1.00 -7.52
CA SER A 76 -10.20 -2.38 -7.49
C SER A 76 -8.81 -2.46 -6.85
N SER A 77 -8.07 -1.33 -6.87
CA SER A 77 -6.81 -1.14 -6.16
C SER A 77 -6.58 0.37 -5.94
N VAL A 78 -6.15 0.75 -4.74
CA VAL A 78 -5.86 2.14 -4.37
C VAL A 78 -4.48 2.20 -3.73
N ARG A 79 -3.50 2.71 -4.49
CA ARG A 79 -2.15 2.96 -4.00
C ARG A 79 -1.99 4.40 -3.58
N PHE A 80 -1.29 4.62 -2.50
CA PHE A 80 -0.82 5.92 -2.05
C PHE A 80 0.70 5.95 -2.01
N TYR A 81 1.29 7.02 -2.53
CA TYR A 81 2.66 7.40 -2.28
C TYR A 81 2.70 8.34 -1.07
N VAL A 82 3.63 8.08 -0.16
CA VAL A 82 3.73 8.75 1.14
C VAL A 82 4.87 9.74 1.12
N PHE A 83 4.55 10.99 1.39
CA PHE A 83 5.48 12.12 1.48
C PHE A 83 5.51 12.67 2.90
N LEU A 84 6.64 13.27 3.30
CA LEU A 84 6.68 14.10 4.49
C LEU A 84 6.04 15.47 4.21
N LYS A 85 5.31 16.03 5.16
CA LYS A 85 4.79 17.42 5.05
C LYS A 85 5.92 18.45 5.00
N GLU A 86 7.00 18.19 5.72
CA GLU A 86 8.19 19.05 5.76
C GLU A 86 9.06 18.94 4.50
N ASP A 87 8.97 17.82 3.76
CA ASP A 87 9.63 17.60 2.48
C ASP A 87 8.70 16.89 1.50
N PRO A 88 7.78 17.62 0.86
CA PRO A 88 6.80 17.05 -0.07
C PRO A 88 7.38 16.68 -1.43
N SER A 89 8.69 16.77 -1.62
CA SER A 89 9.43 16.32 -2.81
C SER A 89 10.01 14.91 -2.66
N THR A 90 10.05 14.37 -1.43
CA THR A 90 10.63 13.05 -1.16
C THR A 90 9.54 12.03 -0.82
N ILE A 91 9.46 10.96 -1.60
CA ILE A 91 8.65 9.80 -1.28
C ILE A 91 9.41 8.94 -0.27
N ILE A 92 8.78 8.67 0.88
CA ILE A 92 9.34 7.84 1.95
C ILE A 92 8.70 6.46 2.04
N GLY A 93 7.62 6.23 1.32
CA GLY A 93 6.94 4.94 1.33
C GLY A 93 5.75 4.87 0.38
N THR A 94 5.15 3.68 0.32
CA THR A 94 3.85 3.45 -0.32
C THR A 94 2.99 2.56 0.54
N VAL A 95 1.65 2.78 0.48
CA VAL A 95 0.64 1.89 1.01
C VAL A 95 -0.40 1.63 -0.09
N CYS A 96 -0.77 0.37 -0.30
CA CYS A 96 -1.70 -0.03 -1.34
C CYS A 96 -2.80 -0.92 -0.78
N LEU A 97 -4.05 -0.53 -0.93
CA LEU A 97 -5.20 -1.41 -0.79
C LEU A 97 -5.46 -2.05 -2.15
N HIS A 98 -5.25 -3.34 -2.30
CA HIS A 98 -5.45 -4.07 -3.54
C HIS A 98 -6.40 -5.24 -3.35
N ASN A 99 -6.78 -5.91 -4.44
CA ASN A 99 -7.77 -6.99 -4.40
C ASN A 99 -9.06 -6.55 -3.69
N ILE A 100 -9.54 -5.33 -4.00
CA ILE A 100 -10.76 -4.80 -3.40
C ILE A 100 -11.95 -5.57 -3.97
N ILE A 101 -12.60 -6.35 -3.10
CA ILE A 101 -13.77 -7.16 -3.42
C ILE A 101 -14.96 -6.54 -2.69
N LYS A 102 -15.99 -6.17 -3.45
CA LYS A 102 -17.25 -5.66 -2.90
C LYS A 102 -18.16 -6.82 -2.46
N MET A 103 -19.47 -6.60 -2.54
CA MET A 103 -20.49 -7.58 -2.12
C MET A 103 -20.19 -8.99 -2.65
N PRO A 104 -20.30 -10.06 -1.80
CA PRO A 104 -20.75 -10.02 -0.40
C PRO A 104 -19.60 -9.88 0.63
N TYR A 105 -18.36 -9.77 0.21
CA TYR A 105 -17.18 -9.90 1.08
C TYR A 105 -16.76 -8.58 1.73
N PHE A 106 -16.78 -7.47 0.98
CA PHE A 106 -16.28 -6.15 1.40
C PHE A 106 -14.87 -6.21 1.98
N THR A 107 -13.94 -6.83 1.23
CA THR A 107 -12.57 -7.08 1.66
C THR A 107 -11.55 -6.43 0.74
N SER A 108 -10.34 -6.27 1.26
CA SER A 108 -9.15 -5.89 0.52
C SER A 108 -7.92 -6.52 1.16
N GLU A 109 -6.80 -6.45 0.47
CA GLU A 109 -5.49 -6.74 1.02
C GLU A 109 -4.65 -5.47 1.02
N VAL A 110 -3.90 -5.23 2.10
CA VAL A 110 -2.98 -4.11 2.21
C VAL A 110 -1.54 -4.58 2.07
N GLY A 111 -0.80 -3.92 1.18
CA GLY A 111 0.65 -4.03 1.06
C GLY A 111 1.30 -2.66 1.28
N TYR A 112 2.50 -2.64 1.82
CA TYR A 112 3.25 -1.41 2.07
C TYR A 112 4.75 -1.65 2.00
N LYS A 113 5.48 -0.59 1.68
CA LYS A 113 6.93 -0.55 1.75
C LYS A 113 7.41 0.85 2.07
N PHE A 114 8.46 0.94 2.88
CA PHE A 114 9.01 2.21 3.34
C PHE A 114 10.52 2.23 3.16
N ASP A 115 11.04 3.40 2.86
CA ASP A 115 12.46 3.67 2.74
C ASP A 115 13.17 3.37 4.06
N ALA A 116 14.26 2.61 3.97
CA ALA A 116 15.04 2.19 5.12
C ALA A 116 15.57 3.38 5.96
N SER A 117 15.84 4.51 5.29
CA SER A 117 16.32 5.73 5.95
C SER A 117 15.28 6.42 6.84
N TYR A 118 13.99 6.07 6.65
CA TYR A 118 12.87 6.67 7.39
C TYR A 118 12.19 5.68 8.35
N GLN A 119 12.82 4.54 8.61
CA GLN A 119 12.33 3.56 9.59
C GLN A 119 12.46 4.09 11.03
N HIS A 120 11.75 3.45 11.96
CA HIS A 120 11.75 3.76 13.40
C HIS A 120 11.22 5.14 13.82
N HIS A 121 10.65 5.93 12.89
CA HIS A 121 10.04 7.23 13.17
C HIS A 121 8.51 7.16 13.33
N GLY A 122 7.91 5.97 13.17
CA GLY A 122 6.46 5.78 13.26
C GLY A 122 5.70 6.14 11.98
N TYR A 123 6.36 6.59 10.91
CA TYR A 123 5.72 6.99 9.65
C TYR A 123 4.92 5.85 8.99
N ALA A 124 5.47 4.63 8.98
CA ALA A 124 4.75 3.48 8.43
C ALA A 124 3.43 3.21 9.16
N ARG A 125 3.40 3.33 10.49
CA ARG A 125 2.19 3.17 11.29
C ARG A 125 1.17 4.26 10.98
N GLU A 126 1.62 5.51 10.90
CA GLU A 126 0.76 6.67 10.61
C GLU A 126 0.12 6.55 9.22
N ALA A 127 0.92 6.21 8.20
CA ALA A 127 0.43 6.02 6.83
C ALA A 127 -0.52 4.82 6.71
N LEU A 128 -0.18 3.68 7.35
CA LEU A 128 -1.03 2.49 7.34
C LEU A 128 -2.37 2.78 8.03
N SER A 129 -2.37 3.47 9.18
CA SER A 129 -3.60 3.85 9.87
C SER A 129 -4.51 4.74 9.00
N MET A 130 -3.95 5.69 8.26
CA MET A 130 -4.72 6.50 7.30
C MET A 130 -5.29 5.64 6.17
N ALA A 131 -4.50 4.73 5.58
CA ALA A 131 -4.98 3.86 4.52
C ALA A 131 -6.10 2.91 5.01
N LEU A 132 -6.01 2.40 6.25
CA LEU A 132 -7.08 1.60 6.87
C LEU A 132 -8.36 2.43 7.04
N SER A 133 -8.25 3.68 7.50
CA SER A 133 -9.39 4.61 7.61
C SER A 133 -10.06 4.84 6.24
N VAL A 134 -9.26 5.05 5.19
CA VAL A 134 -9.80 5.16 3.82
C VAL A 134 -10.47 3.85 3.38
N GLY A 135 -9.90 2.69 3.71
CA GLY A 135 -10.48 1.39 3.41
C GLY A 135 -11.84 1.19 4.08
N PHE A 136 -11.92 1.43 5.37
CA PHE A 136 -13.16 1.23 6.14
C PHE A 136 -14.21 2.30 5.82
N TYR A 137 -13.88 3.56 5.95
CA TYR A 137 -14.86 4.66 5.87
C TYR A 137 -15.03 5.23 4.46
N GLY A 138 -13.96 5.24 3.66
CA GLY A 138 -14.02 5.72 2.28
C GLY A 138 -14.53 4.68 1.29
N LEU A 139 -14.08 3.43 1.42
CA LEU A 139 -14.42 2.35 0.51
C LEU A 139 -15.51 1.41 1.05
N GLY A 140 -15.89 1.53 2.34
CA GLY A 140 -16.88 0.69 2.99
C GLY A 140 -16.43 -0.78 3.08
N LEU A 141 -15.17 -1.01 3.42
CA LEU A 141 -14.65 -2.36 3.61
C LEU A 141 -15.00 -2.86 5.02
N HIS A 142 -15.32 -4.13 5.13
CA HIS A 142 -15.54 -4.84 6.38
C HIS A 142 -14.25 -5.40 6.95
N LYS A 143 -13.38 -5.94 6.11
CA LYS A 143 -12.17 -6.64 6.54
C LYS A 143 -10.99 -6.35 5.60
N ILE A 144 -9.82 -6.07 6.18
CA ILE A 144 -8.59 -5.86 5.43
C ILE A 144 -7.57 -6.91 5.85
N PHE A 145 -7.00 -7.59 4.86
CA PHE A 145 -5.95 -8.59 5.06
C PHE A 145 -4.57 -8.00 4.84
N ALA A 146 -3.56 -8.65 5.37
CA ALA A 146 -2.16 -8.46 5.01
C ALA A 146 -1.45 -9.81 5.01
N ARG A 147 -0.42 -9.96 4.15
CA ARG A 147 0.47 -11.11 4.14
C ARG A 147 1.88 -10.67 4.47
N CYS A 148 2.56 -11.47 5.25
CA CYS A 148 3.92 -11.17 5.69
C CYS A 148 4.73 -12.45 5.81
N MET A 149 5.93 -12.48 5.23
CA MET A 149 6.86 -13.59 5.44
C MET A 149 7.20 -13.74 6.93
N PRO A 150 7.29 -14.95 7.48
CA PRO A 150 7.54 -15.19 8.91
C PRO A 150 8.78 -14.48 9.46
N GLU A 151 9.83 -14.35 8.67
CA GLU A 151 11.08 -13.68 9.04
C GLU A 151 11.04 -12.15 8.92
N ASN A 152 10.01 -11.57 8.30
CA ASN A 152 9.87 -10.11 8.19
C ASN A 152 9.35 -9.51 9.50
N THR A 153 10.18 -9.57 10.55
CA THR A 153 9.85 -9.07 11.89
C THR A 153 9.40 -7.60 11.91
N PRO A 154 10.02 -6.67 11.16
CA PRO A 154 9.55 -5.28 11.12
C PRO A 154 8.09 -5.15 10.64
N SER A 155 7.72 -5.88 9.59
CA SER A 155 6.35 -5.88 9.06
C SER A 155 5.37 -6.49 10.05
N ARG A 156 5.71 -7.63 10.67
CA ARG A 156 4.88 -8.28 11.70
C ARG A 156 4.61 -7.34 12.89
N ASN A 157 5.65 -6.67 13.38
CA ASN A 157 5.51 -5.71 14.48
C ASN A 157 4.62 -4.52 14.10
N LEU A 158 4.72 -4.03 12.86
CA LEU A 158 3.87 -2.96 12.36
C LEU A 158 2.41 -3.39 12.30
N LEU A 159 2.12 -4.60 11.79
CA LEU A 159 0.77 -5.15 11.71
C LEU A 159 0.14 -5.29 13.11
N HIS A 160 0.86 -5.87 14.07
CA HIS A 160 0.38 -5.94 15.46
C HIS A 160 0.15 -4.55 16.06
N ALA A 161 1.07 -3.61 15.86
CA ALA A 161 0.94 -2.24 16.38
C ALA A 161 -0.21 -1.44 15.75
N THR A 162 -0.73 -1.87 14.60
CA THR A 162 -1.90 -1.28 13.93
C THR A 162 -3.19 -2.05 14.15
N GLY A 163 -3.18 -3.08 15.00
CA GLY A 163 -4.38 -3.81 15.41
C GLY A 163 -4.73 -5.03 14.58
N PHE A 164 -3.84 -5.47 13.68
CA PHE A 164 -4.04 -6.72 12.97
C PHE A 164 -3.84 -7.93 13.91
N PHE A 165 -4.63 -8.97 13.70
CA PHE A 165 -4.47 -10.29 14.33
C PHE A 165 -4.08 -11.34 13.30
N GLU A 166 -3.36 -12.37 13.73
CA GLU A 166 -2.95 -13.49 12.89
C GLU A 166 -4.13 -14.44 12.65
N GLU A 167 -4.34 -14.85 11.40
CA GLU A 167 -5.34 -15.86 11.03
C GLU A 167 -4.73 -17.22 10.75
N GLY A 168 -3.43 -17.29 10.46
CA GLY A 168 -2.72 -18.55 10.20
C GLY A 168 -1.61 -18.41 9.19
N ILE A 169 -0.99 -19.55 8.85
CA ILE A 169 0.12 -19.65 7.89
C ILE A 169 -0.40 -20.20 6.58
N GLU A 170 -0.16 -19.46 5.50
CA GLU A 170 -0.34 -19.92 4.11
C GLU A 170 0.98 -20.50 3.63
N ARG A 171 1.03 -21.84 3.45
CA ARG A 171 2.25 -22.56 3.01
C ARG A 171 2.49 -22.34 1.53
N ASP A 172 3.78 -22.15 1.15
CA ASP A 172 4.21 -22.02 -0.25
C ASP A 172 3.31 -21.10 -1.06
N SER A 173 2.94 -19.94 -0.48
CA SER A 173 1.82 -19.13 -0.97
C SER A 173 2.20 -18.11 -2.03
N ILE A 174 3.43 -17.58 -1.99
CA ILE A 174 3.88 -16.54 -2.92
C ILE A 174 5.29 -16.89 -3.43
N LEU A 175 5.49 -16.72 -4.74
CA LEU A 175 6.78 -16.93 -5.39
C LEU A 175 7.64 -15.66 -5.23
N ILE A 176 8.59 -15.67 -4.31
CA ILE A 176 9.52 -14.58 -4.03
C ILE A 176 10.91 -14.96 -4.55
N GLN A 177 11.46 -14.19 -5.49
CA GLN A 177 12.79 -14.40 -6.08
C GLN A 177 13.03 -15.86 -6.51
N GLY A 178 12.02 -16.49 -7.14
CA GLY A 178 12.10 -17.84 -7.66
C GLY A 178 11.88 -18.96 -6.64
N LYS A 179 11.56 -18.64 -5.39
CA LYS A 179 11.26 -19.61 -4.33
C LYS A 179 9.85 -19.40 -3.80
N TRP A 180 9.08 -20.48 -3.63
CA TRP A 180 7.81 -20.44 -2.95
C TRP A 180 8.03 -20.24 -1.45
N GLU A 181 7.42 -19.18 -0.89
CA GLU A 181 7.62 -18.80 0.50
C GLU A 181 6.31 -18.84 1.27
N ASP A 182 6.42 -19.24 2.54
CA ASP A 182 5.33 -19.19 3.50
C ASP A 182 4.98 -17.74 3.85
N HIS A 183 3.70 -17.46 4.04
CA HIS A 183 3.25 -16.18 4.54
C HIS A 183 2.29 -16.35 5.73
N ILE A 184 2.46 -15.52 6.75
CA ILE A 184 1.47 -15.38 7.80
C ILE A 184 0.39 -14.44 7.28
N ARG A 185 -0.85 -14.89 7.34
CA ARG A 185 -2.01 -14.08 7.02
C ARG A 185 -2.47 -13.33 8.27
N TYR A 186 -2.62 -12.04 8.11
CA TYR A 186 -3.14 -11.12 9.11
C TYR A 186 -4.47 -10.54 8.65
N ALA A 187 -5.30 -10.14 9.60
CA ALA A 187 -6.55 -9.44 9.32
C ALA A 187 -6.84 -8.36 10.35
N ILE A 188 -7.60 -7.35 9.91
CA ILE A 188 -8.22 -6.35 10.77
C ILE A 188 -9.66 -6.14 10.32
N LEU A 189 -10.60 -6.05 11.27
CA LEU A 189 -12.01 -5.78 11.01
C LEU A 189 -12.31 -4.30 11.17
N ASN A 190 -13.34 -3.84 10.46
CA ASN A 190 -13.88 -2.51 10.67
C ASN A 190 -14.38 -2.40 12.14
N PRO A 191 -13.83 -1.50 12.95
CA PRO A 191 -14.17 -1.42 14.35
C PRO A 191 -15.64 -1.06 14.62
N ASP A 192 -16.30 -0.38 13.68
CA ASP A 192 -17.70 0.04 13.83
C ASP A 192 -18.69 -1.09 13.51
N GLU A 193 -18.23 -2.21 12.94
CA GLU A 193 -19.07 -3.34 12.54
C GLU A 193 -18.91 -4.58 13.45
N ILE A 194 -18.03 -4.52 14.45
CA ILE A 194 -17.75 -5.67 15.35
C ILE A 194 -18.92 -5.98 16.29
N HIS A 195 -19.92 -5.12 16.38
CA HIS A 195 -21.01 -5.22 17.37
C HIS A 195 -22.41 -5.39 16.78
N SER A 196 -22.51 -5.73 15.48
CA SER A 196 -23.80 -6.02 14.85
C SER A 196 -24.13 -7.50 14.80
#